data_8215f90443942ef522f456a4c0de6d3c
#
_entry.id   8215f90443942ef522f456a4c0de6d3c
#
_cell.length_a   1.000
_cell.length_b   1.000
_cell.length_c   1.000
_cell.angle_alpha   90.00
_cell.angle_beta   90.00
_cell.angle_gamma   90.00
#
_symmetry.space_group_name_H-M   'P 1'
#
loop_
_entity.id
_entity.type
_entity.pdbx_description
1 polymer ?
#
loop_
_entity_poly.entity_id
_entity_poly.type
_entity_poly.pdbx_seq_one_letter_code
_entity_poly.pdbx_strand_id
1 'polypeptide(L)'
;MVAAVEELASVAEENSGTTFRSEDDAGVIARIAAVLEDTPGDTIDLVLALDTTQSMEDNIPYLREHLVAMLERVVGARELVRVGVVYYRDYMEEYLTRRFDFAADLRAVQRAVDTIRVAGGRDIPEAVNEALYTAVTRFYWQADSRLVVLVGDAPPHPLPRGSITAEMVQAEAARYGVKIHTIILPQ
;
A
#
# COMPACT_ATOMS: atom_id res chain seq x y z
N MET A 1 -18.57 -4.36 8.34
CA MET A 1 -18.41 -3.90 6.92
C MET A 1 -18.39 -2.38 6.78
N VAL A 2 -19.41 -1.62 7.20
CA VAL A 2 -19.40 -0.13 7.07
C VAL A 2 -18.29 0.50 7.90
N ALA A 3 -18.09 0.10 9.15
CA ALA A 3 -17.06 0.65 10.05
C ALA A 3 -15.63 0.43 9.53
N ALA A 4 -15.32 -0.74 9.00
CA ALA A 4 -14.00 -1.06 8.45
C ALA A 4 -13.62 -0.14 7.26
N VAL A 5 -14.59 0.14 6.42
CA VAL A 5 -14.41 1.05 5.29
C VAL A 5 -14.22 2.50 5.75
N GLU A 6 -14.95 2.92 6.79
CA GLU A 6 -14.81 4.26 7.37
C GLU A 6 -13.44 4.46 8.02
N GLU A 7 -12.92 3.46 8.72
CA GLU A 7 -11.60 3.51 9.34
C GLU A 7 -10.46 3.61 8.31
N LEU A 8 -10.52 2.81 7.22
CA LEU A 8 -9.54 2.91 6.13
C LEU A 8 -9.68 4.23 5.34
N ALA A 9 -10.90 4.76 5.21
CA ALA A 9 -11.12 6.06 4.59
C ALA A 9 -10.50 7.19 5.42
N SER A 10 -10.67 7.14 6.73
CA SER A 10 -10.04 8.09 7.66
C SER A 10 -8.52 8.13 7.50
N VAL A 11 -7.87 6.98 7.33
CA VAL A 11 -6.42 6.89 7.09
C VAL A 11 -5.98 7.73 5.89
N ALA A 12 -6.69 7.67 4.77
CA ALA A 12 -6.34 8.46 3.59
C ALA A 12 -6.61 9.95 3.80
N GLU A 13 -7.78 10.30 4.33
CA GLU A 13 -8.16 11.71 4.58
C GLU A 13 -7.17 12.41 5.53
N GLU A 14 -6.78 11.76 6.62
CA GLU A 14 -5.83 12.28 7.60
C GLU A 14 -4.42 12.46 7.04
N ASN A 15 -4.08 11.76 5.96
CA ASN A 15 -2.76 11.80 5.32
C ASN A 15 -2.77 12.44 3.92
N SER A 16 -3.72 13.34 3.66
CA SER A 16 -3.83 14.12 2.42
C SER A 16 -3.93 13.26 1.15
N GLY A 17 -4.44 12.06 1.29
CA GLY A 17 -4.67 11.11 0.20
C GLY A 17 -6.14 10.97 -0.15
N THR A 18 -6.44 9.94 -0.92
CA THR A 18 -7.77 9.62 -1.41
C THR A 18 -8.09 8.15 -1.15
N THR A 19 -9.33 7.89 -0.76
CA THR A 19 -9.85 6.53 -0.62
C THR A 19 -10.58 6.12 -1.88
N PHE A 20 -10.24 4.94 -2.38
CA PHE A 20 -10.93 4.27 -3.48
C PHE A 20 -11.54 2.97 -2.98
N ARG A 21 -12.73 2.66 -3.48
CA ARG A 21 -13.31 1.32 -3.36
C ARG A 21 -13.14 0.62 -4.69
N SER A 22 -12.74 -0.62 -4.66
CA SER A 22 -12.68 -1.47 -5.84
C SER A 22 -13.65 -2.64 -5.67
N GLU A 23 -14.40 -2.94 -6.70
CA GLU A 23 -15.31 -4.08 -6.70
C GLU A 23 -14.62 -5.35 -7.21
N ASP A 24 -13.47 -5.18 -7.87
CA ASP A 24 -12.68 -6.26 -8.47
C ASP A 24 -11.18 -5.91 -8.56
N ASP A 25 -10.38 -6.87 -8.95
CA ASP A 25 -8.92 -6.75 -9.07
C ASP A 25 -8.48 -5.79 -10.18
N ALA A 26 -9.24 -5.74 -11.28
CA ALA A 26 -8.97 -4.81 -12.38
C ALA A 26 -9.15 -3.36 -11.91
N GLY A 27 -10.13 -3.12 -11.06
CA GLY A 27 -10.35 -1.85 -10.40
C GLY A 27 -9.17 -1.45 -9.50
N VAL A 28 -8.55 -2.37 -8.76
CA VAL A 28 -7.35 -2.09 -7.95
C VAL A 28 -6.24 -1.55 -8.84
N ILE A 29 -5.90 -2.26 -9.92
CA ILE A 29 -4.86 -1.85 -10.87
C ILE A 29 -5.19 -0.49 -11.50
N ALA A 30 -6.44 -0.25 -11.88
CA ALA A 30 -6.88 1.02 -12.45
C ALA A 30 -6.77 2.17 -11.43
N ARG A 31 -7.05 1.92 -10.15
CA ARG A 31 -6.93 2.95 -9.09
C ARG A 31 -5.48 3.29 -8.77
N ILE A 32 -4.57 2.31 -8.75
CA ILE A 32 -3.13 2.58 -8.62
C ILE A 32 -2.64 3.44 -9.79
N ALA A 33 -3.05 3.10 -11.02
CA ALA A 33 -2.72 3.89 -12.21
C ALA A 33 -3.23 5.33 -12.09
N ALA A 34 -4.51 5.52 -11.73
CA ALA A 34 -5.09 6.85 -11.57
C ALA A 34 -4.35 7.70 -10.51
N VAL A 35 -3.99 7.11 -9.36
CA VAL A 35 -3.19 7.81 -8.34
C VAL A 35 -1.87 8.30 -8.92
N LEU A 36 -1.18 7.48 -9.71
CA LEU A 36 0.09 7.86 -10.32
C LEU A 36 -0.10 8.91 -11.42
N GLU A 37 -1.13 8.79 -12.27
CA GLU A 37 -1.45 9.71 -13.35
C GLU A 37 -1.80 11.11 -12.81
N ASP A 38 -2.58 11.18 -11.73
CA ASP A 38 -3.01 12.41 -11.07
C ASP A 38 -1.93 13.05 -10.18
N THR A 39 -0.83 12.32 -9.93
CA THR A 39 0.25 12.82 -9.08
C THR A 39 1.10 13.84 -9.84
N PRO A 40 1.32 15.04 -9.29
CA PRO A 40 2.16 16.07 -9.94
C PRO A 40 3.65 15.72 -9.88
N GLY A 41 4.44 16.41 -10.72
CA GLY A 41 5.89 16.30 -10.76
C GLY A 41 6.40 15.19 -11.68
N ASP A 42 7.69 15.26 -12.00
CA ASP A 42 8.35 14.36 -12.95
C ASP A 42 9.02 13.16 -12.24
N THR A 43 9.27 13.30 -10.92
CA THR A 43 9.86 12.24 -10.13
C THR A 43 8.87 11.76 -9.04
N ILE A 44 8.68 10.45 -8.94
CA ILE A 44 7.75 9.82 -8.01
C ILE A 44 8.43 8.68 -7.26
N ASP A 45 8.31 8.69 -5.94
CA ASP A 45 8.56 7.54 -5.07
C ASP A 45 7.21 6.96 -4.63
N LEU A 46 6.93 5.73 -5.01
CA LEU A 46 5.73 4.99 -4.66
C LEU A 46 6.07 3.81 -3.75
N VAL A 47 5.42 3.70 -2.60
CA VAL A 47 5.40 2.46 -1.82
C VAL A 47 4.03 1.82 -1.93
N LEU A 48 3.98 0.57 -2.37
CA LEU A 48 2.79 -0.27 -2.35
C LEU A 48 2.77 -1.07 -1.04
N ALA A 49 1.81 -0.78 -0.17
CA ALA A 49 1.57 -1.54 1.05
C ALA A 49 0.44 -2.55 0.77
N LEU A 50 0.79 -3.82 0.65
CA LEU A 50 -0.10 -4.89 0.20
C LEU A 50 -0.45 -5.82 1.36
N ASP A 51 -1.73 -5.99 1.60
CA ASP A 51 -2.24 -7.04 2.45
C ASP A 51 -1.90 -8.41 1.84
N THR A 52 -1.39 -9.30 2.67
CA THR A 52 -1.04 -10.67 2.28
C THR A 52 -1.64 -11.71 3.23
N THR A 53 -2.74 -11.35 3.87
CA THR A 53 -3.57 -12.28 4.64
C THR A 53 -4.35 -13.20 3.73
N GLN A 54 -4.95 -14.25 4.29
CA GLN A 54 -5.63 -15.29 3.51
C GLN A 54 -6.83 -14.76 2.70
N SER A 55 -7.48 -13.70 3.16
CA SER A 55 -8.59 -13.06 2.44
C SER A 55 -8.18 -12.53 1.06
N MET A 56 -6.89 -12.23 0.86
CA MET A 56 -6.34 -11.73 -0.41
C MET A 56 -5.98 -12.84 -1.41
N GLU A 57 -6.31 -14.12 -1.14
CA GLU A 57 -5.88 -15.26 -1.97
C GLU A 57 -6.32 -15.15 -3.42
N ASP A 58 -7.53 -14.68 -3.65
CA ASP A 58 -8.08 -14.51 -5.01
C ASP A 58 -7.54 -13.26 -5.72
N ASN A 59 -7.11 -12.23 -4.97
CA ASN A 59 -6.67 -10.94 -5.51
C ASN A 59 -5.19 -10.95 -5.93
N ILE A 60 -4.33 -11.63 -5.17
CA ILE A 60 -2.87 -11.63 -5.39
C ILE A 60 -2.46 -12.15 -6.76
N PRO A 61 -3.06 -13.22 -7.33
CA PRO A 61 -2.72 -13.69 -8.68
C PRO A 61 -2.89 -12.61 -9.75
N TYR A 62 -3.98 -11.85 -9.69
CA TYR A 62 -4.25 -10.77 -10.64
C TYR A 62 -3.26 -9.60 -10.48
N LEU A 63 -2.99 -9.18 -9.24
CA LEU A 63 -1.97 -8.16 -8.95
C LEU A 63 -0.60 -8.58 -9.50
N ARG A 64 -0.21 -9.82 -9.29
CA ARG A 64 1.07 -10.39 -9.75
C ARG A 64 1.20 -10.36 -11.27
N GLU A 65 0.12 -10.62 -12.00
CA GLU A 65 0.10 -10.65 -13.46
C GLU A 65 0.08 -9.25 -14.08
N HIS A 66 -0.65 -8.31 -13.49
CA HIS A 66 -1.01 -7.05 -14.16
C HIS A 66 -0.31 -5.80 -13.60
N LEU A 67 0.20 -5.84 -12.35
CA LEU A 67 0.76 -4.66 -11.69
C LEU A 67 1.93 -4.04 -12.46
N VAL A 68 2.92 -4.86 -12.82
CA VAL A 68 4.12 -4.33 -13.48
C VAL A 68 3.83 -3.84 -14.89
N ALA A 69 2.99 -4.55 -15.65
CA ALA A 69 2.56 -4.08 -16.98
C ALA A 69 1.80 -2.75 -16.92
N MET A 70 1.02 -2.51 -15.87
CA MET A 70 0.40 -1.21 -15.61
C MET A 70 1.46 -0.16 -15.30
N LEU A 71 2.39 -0.45 -14.37
CA LEU A 71 3.47 0.47 -14.00
C LEU A 71 4.31 0.87 -15.21
N GLU A 72 4.68 -0.05 -16.09
CA GLU A 72 5.44 0.23 -17.31
C GLU A 72 4.77 1.28 -18.19
N ARG A 73 3.44 1.25 -18.30
CA ARG A 73 2.67 2.23 -19.08
C ARG A 73 2.71 3.63 -18.45
N VAL A 74 2.59 3.72 -17.12
CA VAL A 74 2.51 5.00 -16.40
C VAL A 74 3.91 5.63 -16.25
N VAL A 75 4.92 4.79 -15.96
CA VAL A 75 6.30 5.22 -15.72
C VAL A 75 6.92 5.86 -16.96
N GLY A 76 6.57 5.37 -18.17
CA GLY A 76 7.13 5.88 -19.42
C GLY A 76 6.85 7.36 -19.72
N ALA A 77 5.92 8.00 -19.00
CA ALA A 77 5.58 9.41 -19.10
C ALA A 77 6.33 10.31 -18.10
N ARG A 78 7.16 9.74 -17.23
CA ARG A 78 7.85 10.44 -16.12
C ARG A 78 9.37 10.35 -16.29
N GLU A 79 10.10 11.28 -15.68
CA GLU A 79 11.57 11.24 -15.65
C GLU A 79 12.07 10.07 -14.80
N LEU A 80 11.50 9.86 -13.61
CA LEU A 80 11.87 8.78 -12.73
C LEU A 80 10.69 8.36 -11.85
N VAL A 81 10.39 7.08 -11.85
CA VAL A 81 9.51 6.46 -10.85
C VAL A 81 10.27 5.33 -10.16
N ARG A 82 10.33 5.37 -8.82
CA ARG A 82 10.86 4.28 -8.01
C ARG A 82 9.73 3.65 -7.21
N VAL A 83 9.69 2.33 -7.21
CA VAL A 83 8.63 1.58 -6.52
C VAL A 83 9.25 0.72 -5.43
N GLY A 84 8.76 0.89 -4.21
CA GLY A 84 9.01 0.01 -3.08
C GLY A 84 7.76 -0.79 -2.74
N VAL A 85 7.93 -1.90 -2.03
CA VAL A 85 6.81 -2.75 -1.62
C VAL A 85 6.92 -3.09 -0.15
N VAL A 86 5.80 -3.05 0.55
CA VAL A 86 5.64 -3.55 1.91
C VAL A 86 4.51 -4.57 1.91
N TYR A 87 4.78 -5.79 2.32
CA TYR A 87 3.73 -6.75 2.67
C TYR A 87 3.40 -6.60 4.12
N TYR A 88 2.13 -6.80 4.46
CA TYR A 88 1.73 -6.88 5.86
C TYR A 88 0.73 -8.02 6.09
N ARG A 89 0.67 -8.44 7.32
CA ARG A 89 -0.29 -9.39 7.88
C ARG A 89 -0.74 -8.89 9.24
N ASP A 90 -1.26 -9.79 10.06
CA ASP A 90 -1.59 -9.47 11.44
C ASP A 90 -0.49 -9.94 12.42
N TYR A 91 -0.70 -9.61 13.69
CA TYR A 91 0.13 -10.04 14.80
C TYR A 91 0.08 -11.56 14.96
N MET A 92 1.19 -12.13 15.44
CA MET A 92 1.38 -13.58 15.62
C MET A 92 1.49 -14.38 14.32
N GLU A 93 1.63 -13.72 13.19
CA GLU A 93 1.91 -14.33 11.90
C GLU A 93 3.43 -14.47 11.65
N GLU A 94 3.82 -15.08 10.51
CA GLU A 94 5.23 -15.27 10.14
C GLU A 94 6.01 -13.95 10.12
N TYR A 95 5.36 -12.88 9.71
CA TYR A 95 5.85 -11.50 9.75
C TYR A 95 4.69 -10.52 9.97
N LEU A 96 5.00 -9.43 10.62
CA LEU A 96 4.10 -8.30 10.74
C LEU A 96 4.17 -7.43 9.48
N THR A 97 5.42 -7.10 9.08
CA THR A 97 5.71 -6.41 7.82
C THR A 97 6.95 -7.01 7.16
N ARG A 98 6.98 -6.99 5.82
CA ARG A 98 8.15 -7.35 5.02
C ARG A 98 8.36 -6.31 3.93
N ARG A 99 9.56 -5.73 3.87
CA ARG A 99 9.87 -4.60 2.99
C ARG A 99 10.79 -5.02 1.85
N PHE A 100 10.53 -4.43 0.67
CA PHE A 100 11.41 -4.43 -0.50
C PHE A 100 11.72 -2.99 -0.87
N ASP A 101 12.98 -2.63 -0.91
CA ASP A 101 13.44 -1.26 -1.12
C ASP A 101 13.04 -0.68 -2.48
N PHE A 102 13.11 0.65 -2.63
CA PHE A 102 12.86 1.32 -3.88
C PHE A 102 13.69 0.77 -5.04
N ALA A 103 13.05 0.49 -6.15
CA ALA A 103 13.67 0.13 -7.40
C ALA A 103 13.05 0.92 -8.56
N ALA A 104 13.89 1.42 -9.47
CA ALA A 104 13.47 1.95 -10.75
C ALA A 104 13.34 0.82 -11.80
N ASP A 105 14.05 -0.28 -11.63
CA ASP A 105 13.90 -1.49 -12.45
C ASP A 105 12.63 -2.25 -12.03
N LEU A 106 11.59 -2.15 -12.84
CA LEU A 106 10.30 -2.81 -12.57
C LEU A 106 10.40 -4.34 -12.51
N ARG A 107 11.45 -4.95 -13.06
CA ARG A 107 11.73 -6.38 -12.84
C ARG A 107 12.05 -6.71 -11.40
N ALA A 108 12.65 -5.76 -10.66
CA ALA A 108 12.84 -5.94 -9.21
C ALA A 108 11.50 -5.90 -8.46
N VAL A 109 10.58 -5.03 -8.88
CA VAL A 109 9.22 -4.96 -8.34
C VAL A 109 8.47 -6.26 -8.64
N GLN A 110 8.56 -6.79 -9.87
CA GLN A 110 7.95 -8.07 -10.24
C GLN A 110 8.47 -9.21 -9.36
N ARG A 111 9.79 -9.31 -9.20
CA ARG A 111 10.38 -10.34 -8.31
C ARG A 111 9.86 -10.21 -6.87
N ALA A 112 9.69 -8.98 -6.36
CA ALA A 112 9.09 -8.79 -5.05
C ALA A 112 7.65 -9.35 -5.04
N VAL A 113 6.81 -8.91 -5.95
CA VAL A 113 5.39 -9.32 -6.02
C VAL A 113 5.24 -10.84 -6.23
N ASP A 114 6.13 -11.47 -7.00
CA ASP A 114 6.14 -12.92 -7.22
C ASP A 114 6.41 -13.74 -5.94
N THR A 115 7.06 -13.12 -4.94
CA THR A 115 7.32 -13.79 -3.66
C THR A 115 6.15 -13.78 -2.69
N ILE A 116 5.06 -13.07 -2.99
CA ILE A 116 3.90 -13.02 -2.11
C ILE A 116 3.37 -14.44 -1.85
N ARG A 117 3.13 -14.71 -0.58
CA ARG A 117 2.40 -15.91 -0.12
C ARG A 117 1.33 -15.42 0.83
N VAL A 118 0.09 -15.69 0.52
CA VAL A 118 -1.02 -15.37 1.41
C VAL A 118 -1.09 -16.39 2.52
N ALA A 119 -1.28 -15.91 3.73
CA ALA A 119 -1.49 -16.74 4.92
C ALA A 119 -1.92 -15.88 6.10
N GLY A 120 -2.53 -16.47 7.13
CA GLY A 120 -2.91 -15.78 8.33
C GLY A 120 -4.24 -15.03 8.20
N GLY A 121 -4.41 -13.95 8.96
CA GLY A 121 -5.67 -13.23 9.01
C GLY A 121 -6.75 -14.02 9.77
N ARG A 122 -6.52 -14.23 11.08
CA ARG A 122 -7.44 -15.00 11.93
C ARG A 122 -8.60 -14.19 12.44
N ASP A 123 -8.45 -12.89 12.51
CA ASP A 123 -9.43 -11.88 12.88
C ASP A 123 -9.45 -10.75 11.86
N ILE A 124 -10.52 -9.98 11.84
CA ILE A 124 -10.79 -8.99 10.79
C ILE A 124 -9.84 -7.77 10.84
N PRO A 125 -9.47 -7.19 12.01
CA PRO A 125 -8.47 -6.12 12.02
C PRO A 125 -7.07 -6.65 11.70
N GLU A 126 -6.33 -5.91 10.89
CA GLU A 126 -4.97 -6.25 10.47
C GLU A 126 -3.95 -5.18 10.90
N ALA A 127 -2.65 -5.47 10.79
CA ALA A 127 -1.58 -4.57 11.23
C ALA A 127 -1.33 -3.41 10.25
N VAL A 128 -2.38 -2.70 9.88
CA VAL A 128 -2.35 -1.58 8.91
C VAL A 128 -1.45 -0.45 9.38
N ASN A 129 -1.52 -0.06 10.66
CA ASN A 129 -0.71 1.04 11.19
C ASN A 129 0.79 0.71 11.12
N GLU A 130 1.18 -0.52 11.41
CA GLU A 130 2.56 -1.01 11.32
C GLU A 130 3.05 -1.03 9.87
N ALA A 131 2.18 -1.43 8.94
CA ALA A 131 2.47 -1.41 7.51
C ALA A 131 2.73 0.02 7.02
N LEU A 132 1.83 0.95 7.35
CA LEU A 132 1.95 2.35 6.97
C LEU A 132 3.15 3.03 7.63
N TYR A 133 3.38 2.78 8.91
CA TYR A 133 4.57 3.30 9.60
C TYR A 133 5.86 2.78 8.96
N THR A 134 5.91 1.50 8.61
CA THR A 134 7.04 0.90 7.87
C THR A 134 7.19 1.55 6.50
N ALA A 135 6.08 1.70 5.75
CA ALA A 135 6.09 2.31 4.43
C ALA A 135 6.60 3.75 4.45
N VAL A 136 6.23 4.53 5.46
CA VAL A 136 6.63 5.94 5.57
C VAL A 136 8.06 6.09 6.08
N THR A 137 8.48 5.34 7.11
CA THR A 137 9.71 5.62 7.86
C THR A 137 10.92 4.79 7.43
N ARG A 138 10.72 3.66 6.72
CA ARG A 138 11.79 2.71 6.39
C ARG A 138 12.30 2.79 4.96
N PHE A 139 11.89 3.82 4.21
CA PHE A 139 12.32 4.07 2.84
C PHE A 139 13.14 5.35 2.73
N TYR A 140 14.07 5.38 1.80
CA TYR A 140 14.88 6.57 1.52
C TYR A 140 14.23 7.41 0.42
N TRP A 141 13.30 8.28 0.83
CA TRP A 141 12.55 9.18 -0.02
C TRP A 141 13.44 10.24 -0.68
N GLN A 142 13.34 10.40 -2.00
CA GLN A 142 14.14 11.36 -2.77
C GLN A 142 13.31 12.16 -3.79
N ALA A 143 12.21 11.56 -4.31
CA ALA A 143 11.40 12.17 -5.34
C ALA A 143 10.64 13.40 -4.85
N ASP A 144 10.19 14.22 -5.81
CA ASP A 144 9.34 15.40 -5.55
C ASP A 144 7.98 14.98 -5.00
N SER A 145 7.40 13.93 -5.57
CA SER A 145 6.16 13.33 -5.07
C SER A 145 6.42 12.00 -4.39
N ARG A 146 5.84 11.84 -3.18
CA ARG A 146 6.05 10.68 -2.31
C ARG A 146 4.71 10.11 -1.91
N LEU A 147 4.48 8.85 -2.28
CA LEU A 147 3.18 8.21 -2.17
C LEU A 147 3.29 6.86 -1.47
N VAL A 148 2.32 6.59 -0.63
CA VAL A 148 1.99 5.23 -0.19
C VAL A 148 0.60 4.90 -0.73
N VAL A 149 0.44 3.75 -1.34
CA VAL A 149 -0.86 3.18 -1.70
C VAL A 149 -1.05 1.91 -0.90
N LEU A 150 -1.98 1.95 0.03
CA LEU A 150 -2.41 0.78 0.81
C LEU A 150 -3.48 0.03 0.01
N VAL A 151 -3.31 -1.27 -0.13
CA VAL A 151 -4.29 -2.18 -0.76
C VAL A 151 -4.62 -3.28 0.23
N GLY A 152 -5.89 -3.41 0.59
CA GLY A 152 -6.35 -4.43 1.53
C GLY A 152 -7.86 -4.41 1.72
N ASP A 153 -8.38 -5.37 2.47
CA ASP A 153 -9.80 -5.57 2.73
C ASP A 153 -10.18 -5.44 4.22
N ALA A 154 -9.20 -5.27 5.10
CA ALA A 154 -9.39 -5.19 6.55
C ALA A 154 -8.93 -3.87 7.16
N PRO A 155 -9.62 -3.36 8.20
CA PRO A 155 -9.26 -2.12 8.89
C PRO A 155 -8.05 -2.29 9.81
N PRO A 156 -7.43 -1.19 10.28
CA PRO A 156 -6.46 -1.26 11.36
C PRO A 156 -7.11 -1.75 12.66
N HIS A 157 -6.30 -2.28 13.58
CA HIS A 157 -6.77 -2.57 14.93
C HIS A 157 -7.26 -1.29 15.61
N PRO A 158 -8.50 -1.27 16.16
CA PRO A 158 -9.07 -0.08 16.82
C PRO A 158 -8.30 0.31 18.09
N LEU A 159 -7.65 -0.68 18.72
CA LEU A 159 -6.65 -0.47 19.76
C LEU A 159 -5.36 -1.12 19.30
N PRO A 160 -4.24 -0.36 19.20
CA PRO A 160 -2.97 -0.91 18.76
C PRO A 160 -2.57 -2.13 19.62
N ARG A 161 -2.25 -3.24 18.97
CA ARG A 161 -1.64 -4.40 19.66
C ARG A 161 -0.14 -4.19 19.90
N GLY A 162 0.49 -3.32 19.07
CA GLY A 162 1.86 -2.86 19.21
C GLY A 162 1.95 -1.44 19.74
N SER A 163 3.05 -0.77 19.44
CA SER A 163 3.32 0.61 19.87
C SER A 163 2.97 1.65 18.81
N ILE A 164 2.60 1.23 17.60
CA ILE A 164 2.32 2.15 16.48
C ILE A 164 0.85 2.54 16.51
N THR A 165 0.59 3.85 16.51
CA THR A 165 -0.75 4.43 16.45
C THR A 165 -0.98 5.14 15.13
N ALA A 166 -2.24 5.43 14.79
CA ALA A 166 -2.59 6.21 13.60
C ALA A 166 -1.97 7.61 13.64
N GLU A 167 -1.94 8.26 14.80
CA GLU A 167 -1.34 9.58 14.98
C GLU A 167 0.18 9.56 14.72
N MET A 168 0.88 8.47 15.08
CA MET A 168 2.29 8.31 14.75
C MET A 168 2.50 8.19 13.25
N VAL A 169 1.66 7.45 12.54
CA VAL A 169 1.68 7.34 11.09
C VAL A 169 1.48 8.70 10.45
N GLN A 170 0.45 9.43 10.88
CA GLN A 170 0.14 10.78 10.39
C GLN A 170 1.30 11.77 10.62
N ALA A 171 1.88 11.77 11.81
CA ALA A 171 3.01 12.64 12.14
C ALA A 171 4.23 12.37 11.25
N GLU A 172 4.57 11.10 11.02
CA GLU A 172 5.69 10.74 10.16
C GLU A 172 5.37 10.97 8.67
N ALA A 173 4.15 10.70 8.22
CA ALA A 173 3.73 11.01 6.84
C ALA A 173 3.86 12.51 6.55
N ALA A 174 3.41 13.37 7.46
CA ALA A 174 3.58 14.82 7.37
C ALA A 174 5.06 15.23 7.37
N ARG A 175 5.87 14.63 8.23
CA ARG A 175 7.31 14.91 8.34
C ARG A 175 8.08 14.58 7.06
N TYR A 176 7.75 13.47 6.40
CA TYR A 176 8.39 13.04 5.15
C TYR A 176 7.71 13.61 3.90
N GLY A 177 6.58 14.32 4.05
CA GLY A 177 5.79 14.82 2.92
C GLY A 177 5.18 13.69 2.08
N VAL A 178 4.79 12.59 2.71
CA VAL A 178 4.21 11.41 2.07
C VAL A 178 2.68 11.51 2.10
N LYS A 179 2.03 11.31 0.96
CA LYS A 179 0.58 11.13 0.88
C LYS A 179 0.23 9.66 0.94
N ILE A 180 -0.81 9.31 1.68
CA ILE A 180 -1.28 7.92 1.81
C ILE A 180 -2.64 7.79 1.17
N HIS A 181 -2.73 6.99 0.11
CA HIS A 181 -3.97 6.60 -0.54
C HIS A 181 -4.37 5.19 -0.10
N THR A 182 -5.66 4.92 -0.03
CA THR A 182 -6.19 3.60 0.31
C THR A 182 -7.06 3.05 -0.81
N ILE A 183 -6.89 1.80 -1.15
CA ILE A 183 -7.74 1.04 -2.07
C ILE A 183 -8.32 -0.12 -1.29
N ILE A 184 -9.63 -0.07 -1.10
CA ILE A 184 -10.37 -1.01 -0.27
C ILE A 184 -11.05 -2.04 -1.17
N LEU A 185 -10.72 -3.30 -0.93
CA LEU A 185 -11.34 -4.46 -1.55
C LEU A 185 -12.58 -4.90 -0.77
N PRO A 186 -13.57 -5.53 -1.42
CA PRO A 186 -14.67 -6.17 -0.72
C PRO A 186 -14.14 -7.39 0.06
N GLN A 187 -14.70 -7.59 1.26
CA GLN A 187 -14.53 -8.82 2.04
C GLN A 187 -15.46 -9.92 1.57
#